data_1afa24d19d5dbabd5c52a3f327e6127a
#
_entry.id   1afa24d19d5dbabd5c52a3f327e6127a
#
_cell.length_a   1.000
_cell.length_b   1.000
_cell.length_c   1.000
_cell.angle_alpha   90.00
_cell.angle_beta   90.00
_cell.angle_gamma   90.00
#
_symmetry.space_group_name_H-M   'P 1'
#
loop_
_entity.id
_entity.type
_entity.pdbx_description
1 polymer ?
#
loop_
_entity_poly.entity_id
_entity_poly.type
_entity_poly.pdbx_seq_one_letter_code
_entity_poly.pdbx_strand_id
1 'polypeptide(L)'
;MKCKWPSNHVSISSTGKYRPCCAWEENNNQLDVATNSIEDYLNSDFYSNLMADMKADRFAVGCTECKWDEEAGVKGMVYHGDERYPDQEEFNLFDMEIKFGNLCNAGCIMCSAYNSSLLNTENKSNPQLEKFRVFSNPLETNWFEDENKFKEIVKFASNARRIRFTGGEPTVNGLLDNFLTHLVEINSNIHIQITSNGGSFSKRLQETLKRFTRVRFNVSIDAYGTANDFIRWPLKWNKIERNVDKMLEYDNITVNIETSLQAGSVDSLPQLINWCEVRNIQWSANSVYKPKHLQPFLAQPHIIEKAKSLNNKRINKLLEFNSTQEDHDKLRTMMLDYYDTLSSIRKIDWKECLDV
;
A
#
# COMPACT_ATOMS: atom_id res chain seq x y z
N MET A 1 26.41 1.31 8.97
CA MET A 1 25.09 1.18 9.60
C MET A 1 24.25 0.24 8.75
N LYS A 2 23.61 -0.74 9.35
CA LYS A 2 22.83 -1.79 8.62
C LYS A 2 21.69 -1.23 7.77
N CYS A 3 21.00 -0.23 8.27
CA CYS A 3 19.85 0.35 7.60
C CYS A 3 19.70 1.84 7.95
N LYS A 4 19.47 2.71 6.97
CA LYS A 4 19.32 4.16 7.14
C LYS A 4 17.88 4.59 7.49
N TRP A 5 16.90 3.70 7.37
CA TRP A 5 15.50 4.05 7.63
C TRP A 5 15.28 4.60 9.04
N PRO A 6 15.71 3.93 10.12
CA PRO A 6 15.39 4.37 11.48
C PRO A 6 15.90 5.77 11.83
N SER A 7 17.03 6.20 11.29
CA SER A 7 17.58 7.54 11.54
C SER A 7 16.93 8.64 10.68
N ASN A 8 16.15 8.29 9.65
CA ASN A 8 15.60 9.21 8.67
C ASN A 8 14.07 9.20 8.58
N HIS A 9 13.41 8.22 9.20
CA HIS A 9 12.00 7.96 8.95
C HIS A 9 11.24 7.57 10.21
N VAL A 10 9.98 8.00 10.29
CA VAL A 10 8.97 7.50 11.24
C VAL A 10 7.71 7.13 10.49
N SER A 11 7.12 6.01 10.84
CA SER A 11 5.82 5.58 10.33
C SER A 11 4.81 5.47 11.48
N ILE A 12 3.56 5.88 11.24
CA ILE A 12 2.41 5.57 12.08
C ILE A 12 1.60 4.50 11.38
N SER A 13 1.45 3.35 12.03
CA SER A 13 0.74 2.19 11.47
C SER A 13 -0.78 2.34 11.50
N SER A 14 -1.49 1.44 10.81
CA SER A 14 -2.96 1.37 10.85
C SER A 14 -3.53 1.04 12.24
N THR A 15 -2.71 0.55 13.16
CA THR A 15 -3.06 0.27 14.55
C THR A 15 -2.62 1.37 15.52
N GLY A 16 -2.09 2.50 15.00
CA GLY A 16 -1.64 3.64 15.81
C GLY A 16 -0.31 3.43 16.53
N LYS A 17 0.55 2.54 16.02
CA LYS A 17 1.89 2.32 16.59
C LYS A 17 2.95 3.12 15.83
N TYR A 18 3.94 3.68 16.56
CA TYR A 18 5.15 4.19 15.96
C TYR A 18 6.00 3.06 15.40
N ARG A 19 6.54 3.23 14.21
CA ARG A 19 7.38 2.25 13.53
C ARG A 19 8.60 2.93 12.90
N PRO A 20 9.76 2.26 12.86
CA PRO A 20 10.97 2.80 12.23
C PRO A 20 10.90 2.80 10.69
N CYS A 21 10.07 1.93 10.10
CA CYS A 21 9.83 1.85 8.66
C CYS A 21 8.53 1.09 8.34
N CYS A 22 8.10 1.12 7.07
CA CYS A 22 6.86 0.47 6.63
C CYS A 22 6.92 -1.07 6.60
N ALA A 23 8.14 -1.67 6.52
CA ALA A 23 8.35 -3.13 6.54
C ALA A 23 8.56 -3.70 7.95
N TRP A 24 8.53 -2.88 8.98
CA TRP A 24 8.71 -3.34 10.36
C TRP A 24 7.57 -4.26 10.79
N GLU A 25 7.92 -5.42 11.31
CA GLU A 25 6.96 -6.36 11.91
C GLU A 25 6.51 -5.86 13.28
N GLU A 26 5.21 -5.59 13.43
CA GLU A 26 4.65 -5.07 14.67
C GLU A 26 4.73 -6.09 15.79
N ASN A 27 5.09 -5.61 16.99
CA ASN A 27 5.12 -6.37 18.22
C ASN A 27 4.63 -5.53 19.40
N ASN A 28 4.51 -6.14 20.59
CA ASN A 28 3.97 -5.49 21.77
C ASN A 28 4.88 -4.42 22.38
N ASN A 29 6.13 -4.31 21.96
CA ASN A 29 7.10 -3.36 22.51
C ASN A 29 7.04 -1.98 21.82
N GLN A 30 6.22 -1.82 20.79
CA GLN A 30 6.08 -0.55 20.10
C GLN A 30 5.14 0.40 20.84
N LEU A 31 5.55 1.67 20.90
CA LEU A 31 4.78 2.72 21.55
C LEU A 31 3.53 3.09 20.74
N ASP A 32 2.45 3.32 21.46
CA ASP A 32 1.18 3.77 20.89
C ASP A 32 1.16 5.29 20.76
N VAL A 33 0.76 5.78 19.59
CA VAL A 33 0.67 7.21 19.27
C VAL A 33 -0.34 7.93 20.19
N ALA A 34 -1.43 7.26 20.57
CA ALA A 34 -2.46 7.88 21.41
C ALA A 34 -1.96 8.23 22.82
N THR A 35 -1.00 7.48 23.33
CA THR A 35 -0.51 7.62 24.72
C THR A 35 0.91 8.14 24.84
N ASN A 36 1.69 8.14 23.76
CA ASN A 36 3.09 8.57 23.77
C ASN A 36 3.33 9.66 22.73
N SER A 37 4.24 10.58 23.03
CA SER A 37 4.72 11.55 22.04
C SER A 37 5.74 10.92 21.09
N ILE A 38 6.06 11.62 20.01
CA ILE A 38 7.19 11.21 19.14
C ILE A 38 8.52 11.31 19.89
N GLU A 39 8.64 12.25 20.82
CA GLU A 39 9.83 12.39 21.66
C GLU A 39 9.97 11.18 22.61
N ASP A 40 8.87 10.71 23.20
CA ASP A 40 8.87 9.46 23.98
C ASP A 40 9.31 8.26 23.14
N TYR A 41 8.85 8.17 21.89
CA TYR A 41 9.28 7.12 20.97
C TYR A 41 10.78 7.17 20.68
N LEU A 42 11.32 8.34 20.34
CA LEU A 42 12.73 8.51 20.00
C LEU A 42 13.66 8.33 21.21
N ASN A 43 13.18 8.59 22.43
CA ASN A 43 13.92 8.40 23.69
C ASN A 43 13.68 7.03 24.33
N SER A 44 12.86 6.16 23.72
CA SER A 44 12.54 4.85 24.28
C SER A 44 13.68 3.84 24.20
N ASP A 45 13.66 2.86 25.10
CA ASP A 45 14.56 1.70 25.03
C ASP A 45 14.38 0.93 23.70
N PHE A 46 13.14 0.88 23.18
CA PHE A 46 12.86 0.28 21.89
C PHE A 46 13.70 0.92 20.77
N TYR A 47 13.65 2.26 20.65
CA TYR A 47 14.37 2.98 19.62
C TYR A 47 15.89 2.96 19.85
N SER A 48 16.33 3.08 21.09
CA SER A 48 17.75 3.03 21.45
C SER A 48 18.38 1.66 21.11
N ASN A 49 17.70 0.56 21.43
CA ASN A 49 18.15 -0.79 21.10
C ASN A 49 18.16 -1.01 19.57
N LEU A 50 17.13 -0.55 18.87
CA LEU A 50 17.11 -0.60 17.40
C LEU A 50 18.31 0.13 16.80
N MET A 51 18.60 1.36 17.24
CA MET A 51 19.74 2.12 16.72
C MET A 51 21.08 1.47 17.07
N ALA A 52 21.21 0.84 18.25
CA ALA A 52 22.39 0.06 18.60
C ALA A 52 22.61 -1.12 17.67
N ASP A 53 21.54 -1.86 17.31
CA ASP A 53 21.61 -2.95 16.33
C ASP A 53 22.02 -2.44 14.94
N MET A 54 21.43 -1.32 14.48
CA MET A 54 21.79 -0.72 13.18
C MET A 54 23.26 -0.29 13.13
N LYS A 55 23.76 0.35 14.20
CA LYS A 55 25.17 0.77 14.31
C LYS A 55 26.12 -0.43 14.35
N ALA A 56 25.71 -1.53 14.97
CA ALA A 56 26.48 -2.79 15.03
C ALA A 56 26.35 -3.65 13.76
N ASP A 57 25.76 -3.14 12.70
CA ASP A 57 25.50 -3.82 11.42
C ASP A 57 24.66 -5.11 11.56
N ARG A 58 23.67 -5.10 12.46
CA ARG A 58 22.78 -6.21 12.74
C ARG A 58 21.34 -5.87 12.39
N PHE A 59 20.56 -6.90 12.02
CA PHE A 59 19.11 -6.78 11.93
C PHE A 59 18.48 -6.89 13.31
N ALA A 60 17.60 -5.94 13.65
CA ALA A 60 16.75 -6.02 14.83
C ALA A 60 15.63 -7.07 14.65
N VAL A 61 14.98 -7.47 15.74
CA VAL A 61 13.97 -8.55 15.74
C VAL A 61 12.81 -8.29 14.76
N GLY A 62 12.38 -7.06 14.56
CA GLY A 62 11.30 -6.70 13.64
C GLY A 62 11.74 -6.52 12.18
N CYS A 63 13.00 -6.80 11.83
CA CYS A 63 13.53 -6.70 10.47
C CYS A 63 13.47 -8.03 9.70
N THR A 64 12.51 -8.90 9.99
CA THR A 64 12.42 -10.26 9.45
C THR A 64 12.40 -10.30 7.92
N GLU A 65 11.58 -9.46 7.28
CA GLU A 65 11.45 -9.38 5.83
C GLU A 65 12.76 -8.92 5.17
N CYS A 66 13.38 -7.87 5.71
CA CYS A 66 14.65 -7.35 5.19
C CYS A 66 15.82 -8.35 5.34
N LYS A 67 15.80 -9.15 6.41
CA LYS A 67 16.78 -10.22 6.60
C LYS A 67 16.61 -11.31 5.53
N TRP A 68 15.38 -11.72 5.25
CA TRP A 68 15.11 -12.70 4.18
C TRP A 68 15.48 -12.16 2.80
N ASP A 69 15.19 -10.90 2.51
CA ASP A 69 15.58 -10.26 1.24
C ASP A 69 17.08 -10.28 1.05
N GLU A 70 17.86 -9.96 2.09
CA GLU A 70 19.32 -9.98 2.03
C GLU A 70 19.86 -11.39 1.84
N GLU A 71 19.35 -12.37 2.60
CA GLU A 71 19.73 -13.79 2.48
C GLU A 71 19.38 -14.35 1.09
N ALA A 72 18.31 -13.86 0.47
CA ALA A 72 17.91 -14.25 -0.89
C ALA A 72 18.62 -13.44 -2.00
N GLY A 73 19.48 -12.47 -1.65
CA GLY A 73 20.14 -11.59 -2.62
C GLY A 73 19.20 -10.63 -3.35
N VAL A 74 18.04 -10.31 -2.72
CA VAL A 74 17.04 -9.42 -3.27
C VAL A 74 17.32 -7.98 -2.81
N LYS A 75 17.14 -7.00 -3.71
CA LYS A 75 17.21 -5.58 -3.37
C LYS A 75 15.95 -5.13 -2.63
N GLY A 76 15.94 -5.34 -1.31
CA GLY A 76 14.84 -5.00 -0.42
C GLY A 76 14.90 -3.56 0.13
N MET A 77 14.20 -3.33 1.24
CA MET A 77 14.04 -2.02 1.86
C MET A 77 15.36 -1.39 2.33
N VAL A 78 16.34 -2.20 2.75
CA VAL A 78 17.67 -1.70 3.16
C VAL A 78 18.33 -1.00 1.98
N TYR A 79 18.41 -1.67 0.82
CA TYR A 79 18.98 -1.11 -0.39
C TYR A 79 18.29 0.19 -0.82
N HIS A 80 16.95 0.23 -0.81
CA HIS A 80 16.19 1.43 -1.15
C HIS A 80 16.37 2.55 -0.13
N GLY A 81 16.65 2.23 1.13
CA GLY A 81 17.04 3.20 2.15
C GLY A 81 18.40 3.82 1.86
N ASP A 82 19.37 2.99 1.47
CA ASP A 82 20.74 3.44 1.14
C ASP A 82 20.77 4.40 -0.06
N GLU A 83 19.91 4.15 -1.07
CA GLU A 83 19.79 5.06 -2.21
C GLU A 83 19.05 6.36 -1.88
N ARG A 84 18.13 6.32 -0.91
CA ARG A 84 17.19 7.41 -0.62
C ARG A 84 17.68 8.38 0.44
N TYR A 85 18.31 7.86 1.49
CA TYR A 85 18.58 8.62 2.69
C TYR A 85 20.06 8.98 2.83
N PRO A 86 20.35 10.19 3.38
CA PRO A 86 21.69 10.52 3.77
C PRO A 86 22.17 9.63 4.92
N ASP A 87 23.48 9.50 5.05
CA ASP A 87 24.07 8.92 6.26
C ASP A 87 23.95 9.92 7.39
N GLN A 88 23.38 9.46 8.52
CA GLN A 88 23.31 10.27 9.73
C GLN A 88 23.31 9.35 10.96
N GLU A 89 24.03 9.79 12.00
CA GLU A 89 24.19 9.03 13.25
C GLU A 89 23.05 9.28 14.22
N GLU A 90 22.48 10.49 14.17
CA GLU A 90 21.35 10.91 14.99
C GLU A 90 20.08 10.99 14.14
N PHE A 91 18.95 10.92 14.82
CA PHE A 91 17.65 11.05 14.13
C PHE A 91 17.48 12.46 13.56
N ASN A 92 17.16 12.52 12.27
CA ASN A 92 16.73 13.75 11.60
C ASN A 92 15.69 13.40 10.55
N LEU A 93 14.46 13.86 10.75
CA LEU A 93 13.32 13.48 9.94
C LEU A 93 13.51 13.88 8.47
N PHE A 94 13.66 12.87 7.61
CA PHE A 94 13.69 13.08 6.16
C PHE A 94 12.31 12.79 5.54
N ASP A 95 11.68 11.67 5.91
CA ASP A 95 10.32 11.37 5.49
C ASP A 95 9.47 10.69 6.58
N MET A 96 8.15 10.75 6.40
CA MET A 96 7.18 10.17 7.33
C MET A 96 6.09 9.42 6.58
N GLU A 97 5.62 8.31 7.15
CA GLU A 97 4.43 7.62 6.65
C GLU A 97 3.32 7.67 7.72
N ILE A 98 2.12 8.05 7.29
CA ILE A 98 0.97 8.16 8.19
C ILE A 98 -0.19 7.32 7.67
N LYS A 99 -0.72 6.46 8.53
CA LYS A 99 -1.95 5.70 8.32
C LYS A 99 -2.99 6.12 9.36
N PHE A 100 -4.15 6.57 8.88
CA PHE A 100 -5.29 6.94 9.74
C PHE A 100 -6.21 5.73 10.01
N GLY A 101 -5.63 4.56 10.32
CA GLY A 101 -6.38 3.35 10.52
C GLY A 101 -6.65 2.58 9.23
N ASN A 102 -7.69 1.74 9.25
CA ASN A 102 -8.02 0.83 8.15
C ASN A 102 -9.34 1.17 7.43
N LEU A 103 -9.93 2.35 7.66
CA LEU A 103 -11.16 2.75 6.96
C LEU A 103 -10.92 2.73 5.45
N CYS A 104 -11.70 1.89 4.74
CA CYS A 104 -11.56 1.71 3.29
C CYS A 104 -12.94 1.44 2.66
N ASN A 105 -13.14 1.99 1.48
CA ASN A 105 -14.34 1.80 0.67
C ASN A 105 -14.19 0.68 -0.37
N ALA A 106 -13.10 -0.13 -0.30
CA ALA A 106 -12.84 -1.22 -1.21
C ALA A 106 -12.56 -2.53 -0.47
N GLY A 107 -13.10 -3.63 -0.99
CA GLY A 107 -12.85 -5.01 -0.56
C GLY A 107 -11.98 -5.74 -1.58
N CYS A 108 -10.78 -5.22 -1.89
CA CYS A 108 -9.87 -5.82 -2.87
C CYS A 108 -9.58 -7.28 -2.54
N ILE A 109 -9.64 -8.16 -3.54
CA ILE A 109 -9.59 -9.62 -3.32
C ILE A 109 -8.27 -10.12 -2.72
N MET A 110 -7.16 -9.39 -2.90
CA MET A 110 -5.85 -9.71 -2.34
C MET A 110 -5.56 -8.99 -1.02
N CYS A 111 -6.44 -8.10 -0.56
CA CYS A 111 -6.21 -7.31 0.65
C CYS A 111 -6.62 -8.08 1.92
N SER A 112 -6.34 -7.52 3.09
CA SER A 112 -6.69 -8.08 4.39
C SER A 112 -7.56 -7.11 5.20
N ALA A 113 -8.26 -7.62 6.21
CA ALA A 113 -9.03 -6.84 7.17
C ALA A 113 -8.16 -5.84 7.96
N TYR A 114 -6.85 -6.09 8.07
CA TYR A 114 -5.89 -5.15 8.67
C TYR A 114 -5.84 -3.80 7.94
N ASN A 115 -6.01 -3.82 6.60
CA ASN A 115 -5.98 -2.64 5.75
C ASN A 115 -7.34 -2.26 5.15
N SER A 116 -8.43 -2.96 5.49
CA SER A 116 -9.77 -2.65 4.97
C SER A 116 -10.88 -2.98 5.96
N SER A 117 -11.54 -1.94 6.45
CA SER A 117 -12.73 -2.08 7.29
C SER A 117 -13.89 -2.77 6.57
N LEU A 118 -14.00 -2.58 5.24
CA LEU A 118 -15.01 -3.28 4.43
C LEU A 118 -14.77 -4.79 4.41
N LEU A 119 -13.50 -5.22 4.25
CA LEU A 119 -13.16 -6.66 4.34
C LEU A 119 -13.37 -7.22 5.74
N ASN A 120 -13.14 -6.44 6.78
CA ASN A 120 -13.43 -6.88 8.15
C ASN A 120 -14.94 -7.17 8.32
N THR A 121 -15.79 -6.29 7.81
CA THR A 121 -17.25 -6.48 7.81
C THR A 121 -17.67 -7.68 6.95
N GLU A 122 -17.12 -7.81 5.73
CA GLU A 122 -17.40 -8.91 4.82
C GLU A 122 -17.02 -10.26 5.45
N ASN A 123 -15.84 -10.35 6.08
CA ASN A 123 -15.36 -11.57 6.74
C ASN A 123 -16.26 -11.97 7.91
N LYS A 124 -16.66 -11.02 8.76
CA LYS A 124 -17.58 -11.30 9.89
C LYS A 124 -18.94 -11.83 9.43
N SER A 125 -19.41 -11.35 8.28
CA SER A 125 -20.71 -11.76 7.71
C SER A 125 -20.64 -13.05 6.89
N ASN A 126 -19.44 -13.51 6.51
CA ASN A 126 -19.22 -14.63 5.59
C ASN A 126 -18.09 -15.55 6.08
N PRO A 127 -18.33 -16.38 7.14
CA PRO A 127 -17.30 -17.24 7.71
C PRO A 127 -16.65 -18.22 6.70
N GLN A 128 -17.35 -18.58 5.62
CA GLN A 128 -16.81 -19.43 4.55
C GLN A 128 -15.59 -18.83 3.84
N LEU A 129 -15.31 -17.55 4.00
CA LEU A 129 -14.11 -16.90 3.46
C LEU A 129 -12.84 -17.24 4.23
N GLU A 130 -12.93 -17.81 5.45
CA GLU A 130 -11.78 -18.13 6.29
C GLU A 130 -10.80 -19.12 5.63
N LYS A 131 -11.32 -20.03 4.79
CA LYS A 131 -10.49 -20.97 4.03
C LYS A 131 -9.57 -20.30 2.99
N PHE A 132 -9.84 -19.05 2.61
CA PHE A 132 -9.10 -18.31 1.58
C PHE A 132 -8.29 -17.14 2.14
N ARG A 133 -8.71 -16.56 3.27
CA ARG A 133 -8.17 -15.34 3.85
C ARG A 133 -7.79 -15.57 5.30
N VAL A 134 -6.74 -14.91 5.74
CA VAL A 134 -6.46 -14.80 7.18
C VAL A 134 -7.44 -13.78 7.75
N PHE A 135 -8.30 -14.22 8.65
CA PHE A 135 -9.14 -13.33 9.44
C PHE A 135 -8.29 -12.69 10.54
N SER A 136 -8.31 -11.39 10.60
CA SER A 136 -7.65 -10.60 11.64
C SER A 136 -8.67 -9.67 12.27
N ASN A 137 -8.52 -9.42 13.56
CA ASN A 137 -9.21 -8.33 14.24
C ASN A 137 -8.20 -7.19 14.38
N PRO A 138 -8.16 -6.26 13.41
CA PRO A 138 -7.26 -5.13 13.52
C PRO A 138 -7.63 -4.30 14.75
N LEU A 139 -6.61 -3.89 15.51
CA LEU A 139 -6.81 -2.93 16.59
C LEU A 139 -7.26 -1.60 15.95
N GLU A 140 -8.30 -1.02 16.51
CA GLU A 140 -8.74 0.31 16.13
C GLU A 140 -7.81 1.34 16.78
N THR A 141 -7.53 2.41 16.05
CA THR A 141 -6.76 3.54 16.57
C THR A 141 -7.58 4.81 16.42
N ASN A 142 -7.44 5.70 17.39
CA ASN A 142 -8.16 6.97 17.43
C ASN A 142 -7.26 8.14 17.87
N TRP A 143 -5.95 8.02 17.75
CA TRP A 143 -5.00 9.08 18.13
C TRP A 143 -5.33 10.45 17.51
N PHE A 144 -5.96 10.45 16.35
CA PHE A 144 -6.37 11.64 15.60
C PHE A 144 -7.64 12.31 16.15
N GLU A 145 -8.34 11.70 17.13
CA GLU A 145 -9.50 12.29 17.82
C GLU A 145 -9.05 13.23 18.94
N ASP A 146 -7.86 13.03 19.50
CA ASP A 146 -7.23 13.98 20.43
C ASP A 146 -6.63 15.14 19.64
N GLU A 147 -7.19 16.32 19.78
CA GLU A 147 -6.77 17.54 19.05
C GLU A 147 -5.32 17.93 19.37
N ASN A 148 -4.83 17.72 20.58
CA ASN A 148 -3.45 18.05 20.97
C ASN A 148 -2.49 17.07 20.31
N LYS A 149 -2.81 15.77 20.35
CA LYS A 149 -2.03 14.73 19.68
C LYS A 149 -2.01 14.94 18.16
N PHE A 150 -3.14 15.25 17.56
CA PHE A 150 -3.23 15.54 16.15
C PHE A 150 -2.32 16.73 15.76
N LYS A 151 -2.38 17.85 16.50
CA LYS A 151 -1.52 19.02 16.29
C LYS A 151 -0.04 18.73 16.50
N GLU A 152 0.30 17.92 17.51
CA GLU A 152 1.67 17.44 17.74
C GLU A 152 2.21 16.73 16.51
N ILE A 153 1.45 15.76 15.97
CA ILE A 153 1.86 14.98 14.80
C ILE A 153 1.97 15.87 13.55
N VAL A 154 1.02 16.80 13.32
CA VAL A 154 1.11 17.76 12.21
C VAL A 154 2.37 18.62 12.31
N LYS A 155 2.65 19.16 13.51
CA LYS A 155 3.84 19.99 13.77
C LYS A 155 5.13 19.21 13.54
N PHE A 156 5.21 17.96 14.01
CA PHE A 156 6.38 17.13 13.78
C PHE A 156 6.54 16.81 12.28
N ALA A 157 5.47 16.38 11.62
CA ALA A 157 5.46 16.06 10.20
C ALA A 157 5.85 17.25 9.30
N SER A 158 5.62 18.50 9.76
CA SER A 158 5.99 19.69 9.00
C SER A 158 7.50 19.87 8.81
N ASN A 159 8.34 19.13 9.55
CA ASN A 159 9.80 19.11 9.38
C ASN A 159 10.26 18.09 8.32
N ALA A 160 9.38 17.21 7.85
CA ALA A 160 9.72 16.23 6.83
C ALA A 160 9.91 16.88 5.45
N ARG A 161 10.77 16.30 4.62
CA ARG A 161 10.86 16.64 3.19
C ARG A 161 9.74 15.99 2.38
N ARG A 162 9.23 14.86 2.88
CA ARG A 162 8.16 14.09 2.24
C ARG A 162 7.29 13.43 3.28
N ILE A 163 5.97 13.44 3.04
CA ILE A 163 5.01 12.66 3.83
C ILE A 163 4.24 11.75 2.89
N ARG A 164 4.13 10.47 3.28
CA ARG A 164 3.33 9.48 2.59
C ARG A 164 2.09 9.15 3.41
N PHE A 165 0.94 9.23 2.77
CA PHE A 165 -0.34 8.79 3.34
C PHE A 165 -0.76 7.47 2.67
N THR A 166 -0.97 6.44 3.49
CA THR A 166 -1.37 5.09 3.10
C THR A 166 -2.37 4.52 4.11
N GLY A 167 -2.55 3.22 4.16
CA GLY A 167 -3.42 2.54 5.12
C GLY A 167 -4.66 1.94 4.47
N GLY A 168 -5.86 2.20 4.98
CA GLY A 168 -7.11 1.85 4.31
C GLY A 168 -7.26 2.59 2.99
N GLU A 169 -8.14 3.57 2.93
CA GLU A 169 -8.17 4.53 1.82
C GLU A 169 -8.10 5.96 2.37
N PRO A 170 -6.96 6.65 2.23
CA PRO A 170 -6.77 7.97 2.83
C PRO A 170 -7.79 9.02 2.35
N THR A 171 -8.29 8.89 1.11
CA THR A 171 -9.15 9.90 0.48
C THR A 171 -10.63 9.82 0.86
N VAL A 172 -11.07 8.78 1.60
CA VAL A 172 -12.48 8.58 1.96
C VAL A 172 -12.85 9.09 3.34
N ASN A 173 -11.86 9.29 4.23
CA ASN A 173 -12.10 9.93 5.50
C ASN A 173 -11.67 11.40 5.45
N GLY A 174 -12.34 12.27 6.19
CA GLY A 174 -11.98 13.69 6.26
C GLY A 174 -10.67 13.98 6.99
N LEU A 175 -10.00 12.96 7.53
CA LEU A 175 -8.77 13.09 8.32
C LEU A 175 -7.59 13.55 7.47
N LEU A 176 -7.46 13.00 6.25
CA LEU A 176 -6.43 13.44 5.31
C LEU A 176 -6.58 14.93 4.98
N ASP A 177 -7.81 15.35 4.59
CA ASP A 177 -8.10 16.76 4.30
C ASP A 177 -7.79 17.66 5.48
N ASN A 178 -8.21 17.25 6.68
CA ASN A 178 -7.96 18.00 7.91
C ASN A 178 -6.47 18.13 8.19
N PHE A 179 -5.73 17.03 8.09
CA PHE A 179 -4.29 17.01 8.31
C PHE A 179 -3.54 17.92 7.31
N LEU A 180 -3.85 17.78 6.02
CA LEU A 180 -3.23 18.59 4.97
C LEU A 180 -3.57 20.07 5.08
N THR A 181 -4.80 20.42 5.52
CA THR A 181 -5.21 21.81 5.74
C THR A 181 -4.36 22.46 6.84
N HIS A 182 -4.07 21.76 7.94
CA HIS A 182 -3.18 22.28 8.98
C HIS A 182 -1.72 22.30 8.55
N LEU A 183 -1.28 21.26 7.84
CA LEU A 183 0.11 21.09 7.41
C LEU A 183 0.54 22.18 6.42
N VAL A 184 -0.32 22.54 5.46
CA VAL A 184 0.00 23.52 4.42
C VAL A 184 0.19 24.93 4.98
N GLU A 185 -0.46 25.27 6.11
CA GLU A 185 -0.26 26.56 6.82
C GLU A 185 1.14 26.66 7.44
N ILE A 186 1.78 25.52 7.75
CA ILE A 186 3.10 25.48 8.36
C ILE A 186 4.18 25.35 7.27
N ASN A 187 4.01 24.41 6.34
CA ASN A 187 5.00 24.13 5.30
C ASN A 187 4.33 23.58 4.02
N SER A 188 4.20 24.41 3.01
CA SER A 188 3.66 24.04 1.70
C SER A 188 4.68 23.35 0.77
N ASN A 189 5.98 23.35 1.12
CA ASN A 189 7.06 22.79 0.29
C ASN A 189 7.28 21.29 0.50
N ILE A 190 6.54 20.67 1.41
CA ILE A 190 6.63 19.23 1.65
C ILE A 190 6.11 18.48 0.43
N HIS A 191 6.85 17.45 0.00
CA HIS A 191 6.37 16.55 -1.04
C HIS A 191 5.31 15.60 -0.46
N ILE A 192 4.06 15.81 -0.82
CA ILE A 192 2.94 14.96 -0.41
C ILE A 192 2.85 13.75 -1.34
N GLN A 193 2.79 12.54 -0.77
CA GLN A 193 2.53 11.29 -1.49
C GLN A 193 1.28 10.62 -0.93
N ILE A 194 0.34 10.26 -1.79
CA ILE A 194 -0.90 9.61 -1.41
C ILE A 194 -1.02 8.30 -2.20
N THR A 195 -1.04 7.17 -1.48
CA THR A 195 -1.40 5.88 -2.10
C THR A 195 -2.91 5.71 -1.96
N SER A 196 -3.61 5.67 -3.09
CA SER A 196 -5.08 5.67 -3.14
C SER A 196 -5.60 4.62 -4.11
N ASN A 197 -6.81 4.12 -3.87
CA ASN A 197 -7.53 3.27 -4.81
C ASN A 197 -8.18 4.07 -5.97
N GLY A 198 -8.03 5.39 -6.00
CA GLY A 198 -8.57 6.26 -7.03
C GLY A 198 -10.10 6.45 -6.99
N GLY A 199 -10.80 5.81 -6.06
CA GLY A 199 -12.26 5.87 -5.97
C GLY A 199 -12.84 7.19 -5.48
N SER A 200 -12.01 8.09 -4.92
CA SER A 200 -12.43 9.39 -4.41
C SER A 200 -11.36 10.46 -4.66
N PHE A 201 -11.80 11.60 -5.18
CA PHE A 201 -10.98 12.81 -5.33
C PHE A 201 -11.90 14.02 -5.11
N SER A 202 -12.20 14.32 -3.84
CA SER A 202 -13.17 15.32 -3.43
C SER A 202 -12.73 16.75 -3.80
N LYS A 203 -13.69 17.67 -4.02
CA LYS A 203 -13.37 19.08 -4.29
C LYS A 203 -12.56 19.71 -3.16
N ARG A 204 -12.86 19.37 -1.91
CA ARG A 204 -12.13 19.88 -0.75
C ARG A 204 -10.66 19.43 -0.80
N LEU A 205 -10.39 18.14 -1.04
CA LEU A 205 -9.03 17.62 -1.20
C LEU A 205 -8.30 18.32 -2.36
N GLN A 206 -8.98 18.52 -3.49
CA GLN A 206 -8.42 19.23 -4.65
C GLN A 206 -7.94 20.64 -4.26
N GLU A 207 -8.78 21.43 -3.57
CA GLU A 207 -8.43 22.79 -3.16
C GLU A 207 -7.27 22.82 -2.15
N THR A 208 -7.22 21.88 -1.23
CA THR A 208 -6.11 21.77 -0.28
C THR A 208 -4.80 21.41 -1.00
N LEU A 209 -4.84 20.43 -1.91
CA LEU A 209 -3.64 19.96 -2.62
C LEU A 209 -3.04 21.00 -3.58
N LYS A 210 -3.85 21.90 -4.16
CA LYS A 210 -3.34 23.02 -4.97
C LYS A 210 -2.33 23.89 -4.23
N ARG A 211 -2.39 23.94 -2.93
CA ARG A 211 -1.55 24.79 -2.08
C ARG A 211 -0.17 24.21 -1.80
N PHE A 212 0.06 22.93 -2.09
CA PHE A 212 1.37 22.30 -2.00
C PHE A 212 2.15 22.45 -3.30
N THR A 213 3.47 22.56 -3.20
CA THR A 213 4.32 22.70 -4.39
C THR A 213 4.45 21.39 -5.18
N ARG A 214 4.31 20.24 -4.52
CA ARG A 214 4.50 18.92 -5.13
C ARG A 214 3.65 17.85 -4.47
N VAL A 215 2.81 17.22 -5.28
CA VAL A 215 1.95 16.11 -4.88
C VAL A 215 2.17 14.93 -5.81
N ARG A 216 2.20 13.73 -5.27
CA ARG A 216 2.20 12.48 -6.04
C ARG A 216 1.05 11.59 -5.59
N PHE A 217 0.23 11.17 -6.52
CA PHE A 217 -0.69 10.06 -6.33
C PHE A 217 -0.07 8.77 -6.88
N ASN A 218 0.03 7.75 -6.02
CA ASN A 218 0.24 6.38 -6.42
C ASN A 218 -1.13 5.71 -6.44
N VAL A 219 -1.74 5.62 -7.63
CA VAL A 219 -3.10 5.08 -7.76
C VAL A 219 -3.00 3.58 -7.97
N SER A 220 -3.64 2.84 -7.07
CA SER A 220 -3.66 1.38 -7.09
C SER A 220 -4.69 0.88 -8.10
N ILE A 221 -4.24 0.42 -9.25
CA ILE A 221 -5.05 -0.17 -10.32
C ILE A 221 -4.42 -1.51 -10.71
N ASP A 222 -5.19 -2.61 -10.61
CA ASP A 222 -4.63 -3.95 -10.84
C ASP A 222 -4.97 -4.51 -12.21
N ALA A 223 -6.04 -4.02 -12.84
CA ALA A 223 -6.51 -4.49 -14.12
C ALA A 223 -7.22 -3.37 -14.88
N TYR A 224 -7.57 -3.59 -16.15
CA TYR A 224 -8.33 -2.64 -16.96
C TYR A 224 -9.83 -2.96 -16.95
N GLY A 225 -10.68 -1.94 -16.91
CA GLY A 225 -12.12 -2.10 -17.09
C GLY A 225 -12.82 -2.93 -15.99
N THR A 226 -13.72 -3.83 -16.42
CA THR A 226 -14.52 -4.68 -15.53
C THR A 226 -13.69 -5.65 -14.70
N ALA A 227 -12.52 -6.04 -15.17
CA ALA A 227 -11.58 -6.84 -14.39
C ALA A 227 -11.15 -6.11 -13.11
N ASN A 228 -10.89 -4.81 -13.19
CA ASN A 228 -10.57 -4.00 -12.02
C ASN A 228 -11.79 -3.84 -11.10
N ASP A 229 -13.02 -3.77 -11.64
CA ASP A 229 -14.25 -3.70 -10.86
C ASP A 229 -14.44 -4.94 -9.97
N PHE A 230 -14.11 -6.13 -10.47
CA PHE A 230 -14.15 -7.36 -9.70
C PHE A 230 -13.03 -7.40 -8.66
N ILE A 231 -11.79 -7.14 -9.08
CA ILE A 231 -10.61 -7.22 -8.22
C ILE A 231 -10.68 -6.21 -7.07
N ARG A 232 -11.13 -4.98 -7.34
CA ARG A 232 -11.20 -3.88 -6.37
C ARG A 232 -12.63 -3.51 -5.99
N TRP A 233 -13.50 -4.52 -5.93
CA TRP A 233 -14.91 -4.35 -5.55
C TRP A 233 -15.07 -3.49 -4.27
N PRO A 234 -16.09 -2.61 -4.19
CA PRO A 234 -17.14 -2.30 -5.16
C PRO A 234 -16.81 -1.10 -6.06
N LEU A 235 -15.54 -0.75 -6.20
CA LEU A 235 -15.11 0.38 -7.03
C LEU A 235 -15.48 0.13 -8.49
N LYS A 236 -15.66 1.24 -9.25
CA LYS A 236 -15.98 1.20 -10.66
C LYS A 236 -14.91 1.88 -11.49
N TRP A 237 -14.43 1.19 -12.52
CA TRP A 237 -13.41 1.66 -13.43
C TRP A 237 -13.64 3.07 -13.95
N ASN A 238 -14.84 3.35 -14.46
CA ASN A 238 -15.20 4.64 -15.02
C ASN A 238 -15.13 5.80 -14.01
N LYS A 239 -15.26 5.51 -12.73
CA LYS A 239 -15.09 6.50 -11.65
C LYS A 239 -13.61 6.73 -11.35
N ILE A 240 -12.82 5.66 -11.31
CA ILE A 240 -11.38 5.73 -11.10
C ILE A 240 -10.73 6.50 -12.25
N GLU A 241 -11.04 6.13 -13.50
CA GLU A 241 -10.57 6.79 -14.71
C GLU A 241 -10.84 8.30 -14.68
N ARG A 242 -12.08 8.73 -14.44
CA ARG A 242 -12.42 10.14 -14.31
C ARG A 242 -11.65 10.86 -13.20
N ASN A 243 -11.42 10.21 -12.08
CA ASN A 243 -10.65 10.80 -10.98
C ASN A 243 -9.17 10.93 -11.36
N VAL A 244 -8.59 9.94 -12.05
CA VAL A 244 -7.21 10.01 -12.57
C VAL A 244 -7.09 11.13 -13.60
N ASP A 245 -8.00 11.20 -14.58
CA ASP A 245 -8.01 12.28 -15.59
C ASP A 245 -8.11 13.65 -14.90
N LYS A 246 -8.91 13.76 -13.84
CA LYS A 246 -9.02 14.99 -13.04
C LYS A 246 -7.74 15.33 -12.28
N MET A 247 -7.01 14.34 -11.74
CA MET A 247 -5.71 14.56 -11.08
C MET A 247 -4.67 15.11 -12.06
N LEU A 248 -4.70 14.64 -13.32
CA LEU A 248 -3.76 15.07 -14.38
C LEU A 248 -3.98 16.52 -14.85
N GLU A 249 -5.11 17.15 -14.52
CA GLU A 249 -5.35 18.57 -14.83
C GLU A 249 -4.54 19.53 -13.93
N TYR A 250 -3.85 19.04 -12.91
CA TYR A 250 -3.11 19.87 -11.94
C TYR A 250 -1.61 19.80 -12.18
N ASP A 251 -0.96 20.92 -12.43
CA ASP A 251 0.48 21.00 -12.74
C ASP A 251 1.38 20.51 -11.60
N ASN A 252 0.91 20.62 -10.35
CA ASN A 252 1.65 20.19 -9.17
C ASN A 252 1.37 18.73 -8.78
N ILE A 253 0.48 18.02 -9.48
CA ILE A 253 0.14 16.62 -9.21
C ILE A 253 0.78 15.71 -10.26
N THR A 254 1.52 14.71 -9.79
CA THR A 254 2.01 13.60 -10.61
C THR A 254 1.23 12.34 -10.25
N VAL A 255 0.77 11.60 -11.24
CA VAL A 255 0.09 10.32 -11.06
C VAL A 255 1.00 9.17 -11.50
N ASN A 256 1.12 8.15 -10.66
CA ASN A 256 1.73 6.86 -11.00
C ASN A 256 0.69 5.76 -10.79
N ILE A 257 0.70 4.72 -11.62
CA ILE A 257 -0.12 3.53 -11.41
C ILE A 257 0.74 2.43 -10.78
N GLU A 258 0.24 1.89 -9.67
CA GLU A 258 0.83 0.76 -8.97
C GLU A 258 -0.10 -0.44 -9.03
N THR A 259 0.37 -1.52 -9.64
CA THR A 259 -0.38 -2.77 -9.86
C THR A 259 0.10 -3.86 -8.92
N SER A 260 -0.81 -4.47 -8.19
CA SER A 260 -0.60 -5.75 -7.50
C SER A 260 -0.98 -6.87 -8.47
N LEU A 261 -0.01 -7.29 -9.29
CA LEU A 261 -0.24 -8.27 -10.35
C LEU A 261 -0.64 -9.62 -9.77
N GLN A 262 -1.78 -10.13 -10.24
CA GLN A 262 -2.39 -11.38 -9.81
C GLN A 262 -3.03 -12.10 -11.01
N ALA A 263 -3.44 -13.35 -10.87
CA ALA A 263 -3.96 -14.15 -11.98
C ALA A 263 -5.08 -13.43 -12.75
N GLY A 264 -6.07 -12.86 -12.05
CA GLY A 264 -7.17 -12.10 -12.67
C GLY A 264 -6.78 -10.78 -13.32
N SER A 265 -5.53 -10.32 -13.16
CA SER A 265 -5.02 -9.09 -13.78
C SER A 265 -4.36 -9.33 -15.13
N VAL A 266 -3.84 -10.55 -15.37
CA VAL A 266 -2.85 -10.80 -16.43
C VAL A 266 -3.41 -10.56 -17.82
N ASP A 267 -4.65 -10.98 -18.09
CA ASP A 267 -5.26 -10.82 -19.42
C ASP A 267 -5.44 -9.35 -19.83
N SER A 268 -5.85 -8.50 -18.90
CA SER A 268 -6.11 -7.09 -19.16
C SER A 268 -4.86 -6.19 -19.04
N LEU A 269 -3.70 -6.77 -18.73
CA LEU A 269 -2.45 -6.02 -18.53
C LEU A 269 -2.03 -5.21 -19.78
N PRO A 270 -2.10 -5.74 -21.01
CA PRO A 270 -1.78 -4.94 -22.19
C PRO A 270 -2.65 -3.69 -22.35
N GLN A 271 -3.96 -3.81 -22.06
CA GLN A 271 -4.89 -2.68 -22.10
C GLN A 271 -4.57 -1.64 -21.02
N LEU A 272 -4.23 -2.08 -19.79
CA LEU A 272 -3.85 -1.18 -18.71
C LEU A 272 -2.56 -0.42 -19.03
N ILE A 273 -1.56 -1.09 -19.59
CA ILE A 273 -0.29 -0.45 -19.99
C ILE A 273 -0.53 0.60 -21.07
N ASN A 274 -1.27 0.23 -22.13
CA ASN A 274 -1.62 1.18 -23.18
C ASN A 274 -2.42 2.38 -22.65
N TRP A 275 -3.35 2.15 -21.72
CA TRP A 275 -4.11 3.21 -21.04
C TRP A 275 -3.20 4.18 -20.28
N CYS A 276 -2.15 3.69 -19.63
CA CYS A 276 -1.14 4.50 -18.95
C CYS A 276 -0.27 5.27 -19.98
N GLU A 277 0.17 4.62 -21.06
CA GLU A 277 1.02 5.22 -22.10
C GLU A 277 0.32 6.39 -22.80
N VAL A 278 -0.94 6.22 -23.18
CA VAL A 278 -1.76 7.29 -23.81
C VAL A 278 -1.87 8.53 -22.93
N ARG A 279 -1.83 8.35 -21.59
CA ARG A 279 -1.90 9.43 -20.59
C ARG A 279 -0.54 9.91 -20.10
N ASN A 280 0.54 9.37 -20.62
CA ASN A 280 1.91 9.61 -20.13
C ASN A 280 2.07 9.37 -18.62
N ILE A 281 1.39 8.33 -18.11
CA ILE A 281 1.45 7.92 -16.71
C ILE A 281 2.50 6.83 -16.53
N GLN A 282 3.36 6.95 -15.52
CA GLN A 282 4.26 5.88 -15.14
C GLN A 282 3.48 4.70 -14.53
N TRP A 283 3.80 3.50 -14.99
CA TRP A 283 3.24 2.25 -14.49
C TRP A 283 4.31 1.38 -13.84
N SER A 284 3.96 0.76 -12.73
CA SER A 284 4.79 -0.24 -12.05
C SER A 284 3.94 -1.39 -11.52
N ALA A 285 4.53 -2.58 -11.38
CA ALA A 285 3.86 -3.74 -10.83
C ALA A 285 4.74 -4.49 -9.81
N ASN A 286 4.08 -5.07 -8.82
CA ASN A 286 4.63 -6.08 -7.92
C ASN A 286 3.71 -7.29 -7.95
N SER A 287 4.27 -8.49 -7.70
CA SER A 287 3.46 -9.71 -7.64
C SER A 287 2.70 -9.80 -6.33
N VAL A 288 1.48 -10.32 -6.36
CA VAL A 288 0.78 -10.77 -5.17
C VAL A 288 1.43 -12.07 -4.68
N TYR A 289 2.11 -12.01 -3.55
CA TYR A 289 2.71 -13.19 -2.90
C TYR A 289 1.75 -13.91 -1.95
N LYS A 290 0.88 -13.15 -1.31
CA LYS A 290 -0.18 -13.63 -0.40
C LYS A 290 -1.48 -12.87 -0.71
N PRO A 291 -2.60 -13.60 -0.79
CA PRO A 291 -2.73 -15.06 -0.65
C PRO A 291 -2.16 -15.80 -1.88
N LYS A 292 -1.53 -16.97 -1.66
CA LYS A 292 -0.83 -17.74 -2.71
C LYS A 292 -1.72 -18.14 -3.90
N HIS A 293 -3.00 -18.40 -3.65
CA HIS A 293 -3.98 -18.75 -4.68
C HIS A 293 -4.38 -17.59 -5.62
N LEU A 294 -3.78 -16.42 -5.47
CA LEU A 294 -3.97 -15.30 -6.40
C LEU A 294 -2.70 -14.97 -7.21
N GLN A 295 -1.63 -15.72 -7.04
CA GLN A 295 -0.37 -15.45 -7.72
C GLN A 295 -0.52 -15.43 -9.24
N PRO A 296 0.18 -14.53 -9.97
CA PRO A 296 -0.10 -14.25 -11.38
C PRO A 296 0.18 -15.44 -12.31
N PHE A 297 1.08 -16.33 -11.96
CA PHE A 297 1.39 -17.54 -12.75
C PHE A 297 0.23 -18.57 -12.77
N LEU A 298 -0.83 -18.37 -11.99
CA LEU A 298 -2.02 -19.22 -11.99
C LEU A 298 -2.99 -18.89 -13.14
N ALA A 299 -2.76 -17.80 -13.89
CA ALA A 299 -3.49 -17.51 -15.12
C ALA A 299 -3.26 -18.62 -16.17
N GLN A 300 -4.17 -18.75 -17.14
CA GLN A 300 -4.04 -19.75 -18.19
C GLN A 300 -2.75 -19.55 -19.04
N PRO A 301 -2.14 -20.62 -19.56
CA PRO A 301 -0.90 -20.54 -20.32
C PRO A 301 -0.95 -19.56 -21.49
N HIS A 302 -2.05 -19.50 -22.23
CA HIS A 302 -2.19 -18.59 -23.37
C HIS A 302 -2.24 -17.11 -22.93
N ILE A 303 -2.82 -16.82 -21.75
CA ILE A 303 -2.86 -15.48 -21.15
C ILE A 303 -1.46 -15.06 -20.70
N ILE A 304 -0.72 -15.99 -20.07
CA ILE A 304 0.68 -15.76 -19.69
C ILE A 304 1.54 -15.46 -20.91
N GLU A 305 1.42 -16.25 -21.99
CA GLU A 305 2.17 -16.01 -23.23
C GLU A 305 1.79 -14.66 -23.89
N LYS A 306 0.52 -14.29 -23.89
CA LYS A 306 0.06 -12.95 -24.32
C LYS A 306 0.74 -11.83 -23.51
N ALA A 307 0.81 -11.96 -22.20
CA ALA A 307 1.47 -10.97 -21.34
C ALA A 307 2.99 -10.93 -21.56
N LYS A 308 3.64 -12.08 -21.75
CA LYS A 308 5.07 -12.16 -22.08
C LYS A 308 5.42 -11.54 -23.42
N SER A 309 4.49 -11.53 -24.40
CA SER A 309 4.69 -10.89 -25.70
C SER A 309 4.89 -9.37 -25.61
N LEU A 310 4.57 -8.74 -24.48
CA LEU A 310 4.90 -7.33 -24.18
C LEU A 310 6.41 -7.07 -24.09
N ASN A 311 7.26 -8.12 -24.09
CA ASN A 311 8.72 -8.04 -23.98
C ASN A 311 9.22 -7.21 -22.79
N ASN A 312 8.45 -7.16 -21.73
CA ASN A 312 8.81 -6.45 -20.51
C ASN A 312 9.48 -7.42 -19.53
N LYS A 313 10.79 -7.23 -19.29
CA LYS A 313 11.59 -8.11 -18.41
C LYS A 313 11.02 -8.24 -17.01
N ARG A 314 10.43 -7.16 -16.47
CA ARG A 314 9.83 -7.19 -15.13
C ARG A 314 8.56 -8.03 -15.11
N ILE A 315 7.67 -7.87 -16.10
CA ILE A 315 6.46 -8.69 -16.24
C ILE A 315 6.86 -10.15 -16.36
N ASN A 316 7.81 -10.48 -17.25
CA ASN A 316 8.24 -11.86 -17.45
C ASN A 316 8.70 -12.48 -16.14
N LYS A 317 9.52 -11.77 -15.35
CA LYS A 317 9.96 -12.25 -14.03
C LYS A 317 8.80 -12.44 -13.03
N LEU A 318 7.79 -11.56 -13.04
CA LEU A 318 6.62 -11.67 -12.15
C LEU A 318 5.71 -12.85 -12.53
N LEU A 319 5.78 -13.34 -13.77
CA LEU A 319 5.00 -14.48 -14.28
C LEU A 319 5.75 -15.81 -14.17
N GLU A 320 6.99 -15.82 -13.69
CA GLU A 320 7.75 -17.04 -13.50
C GLU A 320 7.14 -17.91 -12.38
N PHE A 321 6.98 -19.19 -12.71
CA PHE A 321 6.47 -20.20 -11.79
C PHE A 321 7.63 -20.92 -11.08
N ASN A 322 7.61 -20.98 -9.76
CA ASN A 322 8.67 -21.55 -8.94
C ASN A 322 8.18 -22.67 -8.00
N SER A 323 7.16 -23.46 -8.39
CA SER A 323 6.64 -24.54 -7.57
C SER A 323 6.31 -25.79 -8.40
N THR A 324 5.82 -26.87 -7.77
CA THR A 324 5.49 -28.12 -8.47
C THR A 324 4.16 -27.97 -9.24
N GLN A 325 3.92 -28.83 -10.25
CA GLN A 325 2.64 -28.84 -10.98
C GLN A 325 1.46 -29.18 -10.07
N GLU A 326 1.64 -30.07 -9.10
CA GLU A 326 0.62 -30.41 -8.11
C GLU A 326 0.22 -29.20 -7.25
N ASP A 327 1.18 -28.40 -6.80
CA ASP A 327 0.92 -27.16 -6.07
C ASP A 327 0.18 -26.14 -6.95
N HIS A 328 0.54 -26.06 -8.24
CA HIS A 328 -0.14 -25.19 -9.20
C HIS A 328 -1.61 -25.55 -9.34
N ASP A 329 -1.93 -26.82 -9.60
CA ASP A 329 -3.32 -27.28 -9.80
C ASP A 329 -4.18 -27.08 -8.56
N LYS A 330 -3.61 -27.36 -7.38
CA LYS A 330 -4.25 -27.11 -6.10
C LYS A 330 -4.55 -25.62 -5.87
N LEU A 331 -3.56 -24.75 -6.10
CA LEU A 331 -3.73 -23.30 -5.92
C LEU A 331 -4.72 -22.72 -6.93
N ARG A 332 -4.69 -23.20 -8.18
CA ARG A 332 -5.64 -22.79 -9.21
C ARG A 332 -7.07 -23.21 -8.86
N THR A 333 -7.27 -24.42 -8.39
CA THR A 333 -8.58 -24.88 -7.91
C THR A 333 -9.09 -24.00 -6.78
N MET A 334 -8.22 -23.67 -5.82
CA MET A 334 -8.55 -22.77 -4.71
C MET A 334 -8.87 -21.34 -5.20
N MET A 335 -8.19 -20.84 -6.22
CA MET A 335 -8.47 -19.54 -6.84
C MET A 335 -9.87 -19.50 -7.43
N LEU A 336 -10.25 -20.50 -8.22
CA LEU A 336 -11.56 -20.58 -8.85
C LEU A 336 -12.69 -20.69 -7.81
N ASP A 337 -12.52 -21.53 -6.79
CA ASP A 337 -13.47 -21.63 -5.66
C ASP A 337 -13.58 -20.29 -4.90
N TYR A 338 -12.48 -19.56 -4.74
CA TYR A 338 -12.51 -18.22 -4.15
C TYR A 338 -13.30 -17.22 -5.00
N TYR A 339 -13.11 -17.21 -6.32
CA TYR A 339 -13.84 -16.32 -7.23
C TYR A 339 -15.32 -16.66 -7.27
N ASP A 340 -15.70 -17.94 -7.33
CA ASP A 340 -17.10 -18.39 -7.25
C ASP A 340 -17.76 -17.98 -5.93
N THR A 341 -17.04 -18.14 -4.81
CA THR A 341 -17.50 -17.72 -3.48
C THR A 341 -17.73 -16.20 -3.44
N LEU A 342 -16.78 -15.40 -3.92
CA LEU A 342 -16.93 -13.94 -3.97
C LEU A 342 -18.06 -13.50 -4.90
N SER A 343 -18.23 -14.15 -6.06
CA SER A 343 -19.33 -13.86 -6.98
C SER A 343 -20.69 -14.05 -6.30
N SER A 344 -20.83 -15.13 -5.55
CA SER A 344 -22.05 -15.41 -4.77
C SER A 344 -22.32 -14.34 -3.71
N ILE A 345 -21.30 -13.92 -2.97
CA ILE A 345 -21.40 -12.92 -1.89
C ILE A 345 -21.69 -11.52 -2.46
N ARG A 346 -20.93 -11.13 -3.47
CA ARG A 346 -20.90 -9.74 -4.00
C ARG A 346 -21.90 -9.50 -5.13
N LYS A 347 -22.59 -10.56 -5.60
CA LYS A 347 -23.54 -10.49 -6.71
C LYS A 347 -22.95 -9.91 -8.00
N ILE A 348 -21.72 -10.32 -8.30
CA ILE A 348 -20.99 -9.99 -9.53
C ILE A 348 -20.36 -11.28 -10.07
N ASP A 349 -20.67 -11.65 -11.30
CA ASP A 349 -20.08 -12.86 -11.91
C ASP A 349 -18.63 -12.57 -12.35
N TRP A 350 -17.70 -13.29 -11.76
CA TRP A 350 -16.28 -13.13 -12.12
C TRP A 350 -15.99 -13.52 -13.58
N LYS A 351 -16.78 -14.46 -14.15
CA LYS A 351 -16.59 -14.92 -15.56
C LYS A 351 -16.96 -13.86 -16.59
N GLU A 352 -17.78 -12.86 -16.20
CA GLU A 352 -18.06 -11.70 -17.04
C GLU A 352 -16.96 -10.62 -16.92
N CYS A 353 -16.10 -10.73 -15.91
CA CYS A 353 -15.10 -9.71 -15.57
C CYS A 353 -13.67 -10.13 -15.90
N LEU A 354 -13.35 -11.42 -15.71
CA LEU A 354 -11.99 -11.94 -15.76
C LEU A 354 -11.88 -13.05 -16.83
N ASP A 355 -10.76 -13.05 -17.53
CA ASP A 355 -10.23 -14.23 -18.22
C ASP A 355 -9.00 -14.73 -17.41
N VAL A 356 -9.02 -16.01 -16.94
CA VAL A 356 -8.01 -16.55 -16.02
C VAL A 356 -7.63 -17.99 -16.34
#